data_2c4daa8e96cd48d7d481c41adb9c6719
#
_entry.id   2c4daa8e96cd48d7d481c41adb9c6719
#
_cell.length_a   1.000
_cell.length_b   1.000
_cell.length_c   1.000
_cell.angle_alpha   90.00
_cell.angle_beta   90.00
_cell.angle_gamma   90.00
#
_symmetry.space_group_name_H-M   'P 1'
#
loop_
_entity.id
_entity.type
_entity.pdbx_description
1 polymer ?
#
loop_
_entity_poly.entity_id
_entity_poly.type
_entity_poly.pdbx_seq_one_letter_code
_entity_poly.pdbx_strand_id
1 'polypeptide(L)'
;MPEPLQVTAAEAGQKLLQFLSRRFEEPQSVLHRWIRTGQVRINGGRAKPFDRGELNDEIRVPPFAGAGTKAERVPASSGGKELPPIVAETADVIVFCKPSGLPVHPGTGHTDSLTTRLEAAFAGSPFIPAPVHRLDRDTSGLLLVGKTYAAVRRLSDALAAHDGSVAKDYLAWVQGECLWSRPKRLEDHLAKRTVGAQGREKVVAGKSRTGGPDEKPASLT
;
A
#
# COMPACT_ATOMS: atom_id res chain seq x y z
N MET A 1 -27.18 -14.22 14.94
CA MET A 1 -26.01 -13.34 15.12
C MET A 1 -25.07 -13.66 13.97
N PRO A 2 -24.41 -12.69 13.34
CA PRO A 2 -23.42 -13.00 12.33
C PRO A 2 -22.32 -13.88 12.96
N GLU A 3 -21.82 -14.83 12.19
CA GLU A 3 -20.71 -15.66 12.63
C GLU A 3 -19.49 -14.77 12.90
N PRO A 4 -18.70 -15.07 13.95
CA PRO A 4 -17.48 -14.33 14.21
C PRO A 4 -16.49 -14.57 13.06
N LEU A 5 -15.76 -13.54 12.70
CA LEU A 5 -14.70 -13.63 11.68
C LEU A 5 -13.48 -14.25 12.32
N GLN A 6 -12.89 -15.27 11.70
CA GLN A 6 -11.63 -15.84 12.15
C GLN A 6 -10.44 -15.14 11.46
N VAL A 7 -9.38 -14.91 12.23
CA VAL A 7 -8.11 -14.41 11.71
C VAL A 7 -7.34 -15.57 11.09
N THR A 8 -7.11 -15.48 9.79
CA THR A 8 -6.36 -16.48 9.03
C THR A 8 -4.84 -16.31 9.19
N ALA A 9 -4.05 -17.32 8.82
CA ALA A 9 -2.60 -17.22 8.82
C ALA A 9 -2.07 -16.07 7.92
N ALA A 10 -2.77 -15.78 6.83
CA ALA A 10 -2.40 -14.69 5.93
C ALA A 10 -2.66 -13.30 6.52
N GLU A 11 -3.54 -13.19 7.50
CA GLU A 11 -3.97 -11.94 8.14
C GLU A 11 -3.33 -11.73 9.53
N ALA A 12 -2.78 -12.76 10.14
CA ALA A 12 -2.22 -12.70 11.48
C ALA A 12 -1.19 -11.57 11.64
N GLY A 13 -1.24 -10.88 12.80
CA GLY A 13 -0.38 -9.75 13.11
C GLY A 13 -0.88 -8.39 12.61
N GLN A 14 -1.95 -8.32 11.82
CA GLN A 14 -2.58 -7.05 11.41
C GLN A 14 -3.15 -6.31 12.63
N LYS A 15 -3.11 -4.97 12.58
CA LYS A 15 -3.90 -4.17 13.51
C LYS A 15 -5.39 -4.39 13.25
N LEU A 16 -6.18 -4.47 14.31
CA LEU A 16 -7.62 -4.70 14.22
C LEU A 16 -8.33 -3.73 13.26
N LEU A 17 -7.98 -2.44 13.31
CA LEU A 17 -8.54 -1.46 12.38
C LEU A 17 -8.22 -1.79 10.92
N GLN A 18 -7.00 -2.25 10.61
CA GLN A 18 -6.61 -2.63 9.24
C GLN A 18 -7.36 -3.90 8.80
N PHE A 19 -7.50 -4.88 9.68
CA PHE A 19 -8.28 -6.09 9.44
C PHE A 19 -9.72 -5.74 9.05
N LEU A 20 -10.38 -4.87 9.84
CA LEU A 20 -11.75 -4.42 9.55
C LEU A 20 -11.85 -3.60 8.26
N SER A 21 -10.92 -2.66 8.02
CA SER A 21 -10.93 -1.83 6.82
C SER A 21 -10.74 -2.62 5.51
N ARG A 22 -10.17 -3.81 5.58
CA ARG A 22 -10.04 -4.70 4.42
C ARG A 22 -11.31 -5.49 4.15
N ARG A 23 -12.08 -5.79 5.19
CA ARG A 23 -13.29 -6.63 5.10
C ARG A 23 -14.57 -5.82 4.91
N PHE A 24 -14.58 -4.56 5.38
CA PHE A 24 -15.76 -3.70 5.33
C PHE A 24 -15.48 -2.42 4.56
N GLU A 25 -16.48 -1.94 3.81
CA GLU A 25 -16.40 -0.67 3.06
C GLU A 25 -16.71 0.56 3.92
N GLU A 26 -16.87 0.35 5.21
CA GLU A 26 -17.22 1.42 6.14
C GLU A 26 -16.10 2.45 6.30
N PRO A 27 -16.44 3.73 6.41
CA PRO A 27 -15.46 4.77 6.73
C PRO A 27 -14.68 4.44 8.01
N GLN A 28 -13.41 4.80 8.06
CA GLN A 28 -12.58 4.52 9.25
C GLN A 28 -13.19 5.08 10.54
N SER A 29 -13.88 6.22 10.48
CA SER A 29 -14.58 6.81 11.64
C SER A 29 -15.67 5.89 12.20
N VAL A 30 -16.36 5.15 11.34
CA VAL A 30 -17.37 4.17 11.72
C VAL A 30 -16.71 2.94 12.37
N LEU A 31 -15.64 2.41 11.74
CA LEU A 31 -14.88 1.28 12.29
C LEU A 31 -14.26 1.62 13.66
N HIS A 32 -13.69 2.81 13.81
CA HIS A 32 -13.21 3.31 15.10
C HIS A 32 -14.33 3.38 16.14
N ARG A 33 -15.52 3.84 15.75
CA ARG A 33 -16.70 3.88 16.64
C ARG A 33 -17.10 2.49 17.10
N TRP A 34 -17.16 1.50 16.19
CA TRP A 34 -17.49 0.11 16.55
C TRP A 34 -16.54 -0.47 17.59
N ILE A 35 -15.23 -0.23 17.40
CA ILE A 35 -14.21 -0.69 18.35
C ILE A 35 -14.37 0.03 19.69
N ARG A 36 -14.47 1.36 19.68
CA ARG A 36 -14.57 2.18 20.90
C ARG A 36 -15.80 1.86 21.73
N THR A 37 -16.94 1.61 21.08
CA THR A 37 -18.20 1.28 21.75
C THR A 37 -18.28 -0.20 22.19
N GLY A 38 -17.25 -1.02 21.89
CA GLY A 38 -17.19 -2.43 22.27
C GLY A 38 -18.09 -3.35 21.43
N GLN A 39 -18.56 -2.87 20.27
CA GLN A 39 -19.32 -3.67 19.29
C GLN A 39 -18.39 -4.65 18.56
N VAL A 40 -17.10 -4.31 18.43
CA VAL A 40 -16.03 -5.21 17.96
C VAL A 40 -15.29 -5.75 19.16
N ARG A 41 -15.09 -7.07 19.18
CA ARG A 41 -14.37 -7.79 20.25
C ARG A 41 -13.44 -8.83 19.66
N ILE A 42 -12.31 -9.08 20.33
CA ILE A 42 -11.38 -10.17 20.02
C ILE A 42 -11.55 -11.21 21.12
N ASN A 43 -11.90 -12.45 20.75
CA ASN A 43 -12.11 -13.57 21.69
C ASN A 43 -13.07 -13.20 22.84
N GLY A 44 -14.12 -12.44 22.53
CA GLY A 44 -15.07 -11.93 23.51
C GLY A 44 -14.59 -10.74 24.35
N GLY A 45 -13.29 -10.45 24.33
CA GLY A 45 -12.64 -9.33 25.06
C GLY A 45 -12.83 -7.98 24.37
N ARG A 46 -12.72 -6.89 25.14
CA ARG A 46 -12.74 -5.53 24.60
C ARG A 46 -11.42 -5.25 23.86
N ALA A 47 -11.52 -4.69 22.67
CA ALA A 47 -10.37 -4.46 21.81
C ALA A 47 -10.12 -2.97 21.56
N LYS A 48 -8.86 -2.64 21.18
CA LYS A 48 -8.43 -1.32 20.75
C LYS A 48 -8.08 -1.33 19.24
N PRO A 49 -8.11 -0.18 18.55
CA PRO A 49 -7.83 -0.10 17.10
C PRO A 49 -6.45 -0.65 16.68
N PHE A 50 -5.47 -0.60 17.61
CA PHE A 50 -4.09 -1.01 17.37
C PHE A 50 -3.77 -2.41 17.88
N ASP A 51 -4.71 -3.09 18.56
CA ASP A 51 -4.53 -4.48 18.95
C ASP A 51 -4.34 -5.33 17.69
N ARG A 52 -3.52 -6.35 17.81
CA ARG A 52 -3.19 -7.23 16.68
C ARG A 52 -3.91 -8.56 16.86
N GLY A 53 -4.57 -8.98 15.77
CA GLY A 53 -5.17 -10.31 15.73
C GLY A 53 -4.10 -11.38 15.59
N GLU A 54 -4.18 -12.43 16.37
CA GLU A 54 -3.37 -13.64 16.25
C GLU A 54 -4.09 -14.67 15.37
N LEU A 55 -3.36 -15.68 14.92
CA LEU A 55 -3.96 -16.80 14.16
C LEU A 55 -5.08 -17.46 14.98
N ASN A 56 -6.21 -17.69 14.34
CA ASN A 56 -7.45 -18.26 14.90
C ASN A 56 -8.19 -17.37 15.91
N ASP A 57 -7.77 -16.12 16.12
CA ASP A 57 -8.57 -15.19 16.90
C ASP A 57 -9.96 -15.01 16.28
N GLU A 58 -10.97 -14.99 17.15
CA GLU A 58 -12.35 -14.71 16.77
C GLU A 58 -12.65 -13.21 16.89
N ILE A 59 -12.95 -12.59 15.77
CA ILE A 59 -13.35 -11.17 15.72
C ILE A 59 -14.86 -11.08 15.60
N ARG A 60 -15.52 -10.73 16.70
CA ARG A 60 -16.95 -10.41 16.70
C ARG A 60 -17.16 -9.00 16.16
N VAL A 61 -18.10 -8.85 15.23
CA VAL A 61 -18.51 -7.56 14.64
C VAL A 61 -19.98 -7.27 14.92
N PRO A 62 -20.46 -6.02 14.75
CA PRO A 62 -21.88 -5.68 14.91
C PRO A 62 -22.76 -6.51 13.96
N PRO A 63 -24.01 -6.84 14.36
CA PRO A 63 -24.93 -7.63 13.53
C PRO A 63 -25.24 -7.01 12.17
N PHE A 64 -25.14 -5.70 12.05
CA PHE A 64 -25.39 -4.94 10.82
C PHE A 64 -24.13 -4.73 9.97
N ALA A 65 -22.99 -5.20 10.41
CA ALA A 65 -21.71 -5.09 9.68
C ALA A 65 -21.67 -5.92 8.37
N GLY A 66 -22.69 -6.75 8.12
CA GLY A 66 -22.74 -7.61 6.93
C GLY A 66 -23.41 -6.99 5.69
N ALA A 67 -24.00 -5.82 5.79
CA ALA A 67 -24.75 -5.22 4.67
C ALA A 67 -23.85 -4.65 3.54
N GLY A 68 -22.54 -4.75 3.67
CA GLY A 68 -21.54 -4.21 2.73
C GLY A 68 -20.18 -4.87 2.83
N THR A 69 -20.12 -6.19 3.07
CA THR A 69 -18.82 -6.87 3.11
C THR A 69 -18.17 -6.84 1.73
N LYS A 70 -16.94 -6.35 1.65
CA LYS A 70 -16.10 -6.39 0.43
C LYS A 70 -15.98 -7.81 -0.14
N ALA A 71 -16.14 -8.83 0.70
CA ALA A 71 -16.00 -10.24 0.31
C ALA A 71 -17.18 -10.77 -0.53
N GLU A 72 -18.38 -10.14 -0.47
CA GLU A 72 -19.56 -10.56 -1.22
C GLU A 72 -19.79 -9.79 -2.52
N ARG A 73 -19.03 -8.73 -2.75
CA ARG A 73 -19.05 -8.10 -4.07
C ARG A 73 -18.21 -8.91 -5.03
N VAL A 74 -18.87 -9.67 -5.85
CA VAL A 74 -18.39 -9.94 -7.21
C VAL A 74 -18.04 -8.56 -7.77
N PRO A 75 -16.78 -8.28 -8.16
CA PRO A 75 -16.40 -6.97 -8.64
C PRO A 75 -17.35 -6.61 -9.76
N ALA A 76 -18.11 -5.52 -9.56
CA ALA A 76 -18.89 -4.95 -10.64
C ALA A 76 -17.90 -4.79 -11.79
N SER A 77 -18.14 -5.46 -12.90
CA SER A 77 -17.33 -5.59 -14.09
C SER A 77 -16.58 -4.29 -14.47
N SER A 78 -15.57 -3.91 -13.72
CA SER A 78 -14.42 -3.21 -14.25
C SER A 78 -13.76 -4.26 -15.13
N GLY A 79 -13.99 -4.20 -16.43
CA GLY A 79 -13.48 -5.16 -17.40
C GLY A 79 -12.07 -5.51 -17.04
N GLY A 80 -11.85 -6.76 -16.60
CA GLY A 80 -10.67 -7.20 -15.87
C GLY A 80 -9.40 -6.85 -16.61
N LYS A 81 -8.83 -5.70 -16.26
CA LYS A 81 -7.50 -5.36 -16.77
C LYS A 81 -6.54 -6.34 -16.13
N GLU A 82 -5.77 -7.02 -16.96
CA GLU A 82 -4.80 -8.00 -16.54
C GLU A 82 -3.79 -7.43 -15.55
N LEU A 83 -3.35 -8.29 -14.63
CA LEU A 83 -2.20 -7.98 -13.79
C LEU A 83 -0.95 -7.80 -14.66
N PRO A 84 0.00 -6.97 -14.25
CA PRO A 84 1.28 -6.87 -14.92
C PRO A 84 1.99 -8.23 -14.98
N PRO A 85 2.93 -8.44 -15.93
CA PRO A 85 3.70 -9.66 -16.00
C PRO A 85 4.40 -9.98 -14.67
N ILE A 86 4.31 -11.23 -14.25
CA ILE A 86 5.01 -11.76 -13.07
C ILE A 86 6.43 -12.12 -13.49
N VAL A 87 7.43 -11.56 -12.81
CA VAL A 87 8.85 -11.85 -13.01
C VAL A 87 9.29 -13.01 -12.11
N ALA A 88 8.79 -13.02 -10.89
CA ALA A 88 9.07 -14.09 -9.92
C ALA A 88 7.91 -14.21 -8.94
N GLU A 89 7.70 -15.41 -8.43
CA GLU A 89 6.69 -15.69 -7.43
C GLU A 89 7.18 -16.75 -6.46
N THR A 90 6.85 -16.55 -5.18
CA THR A 90 7.07 -17.51 -4.08
C THR A 90 5.76 -17.74 -3.34
N ALA A 91 5.79 -18.53 -2.27
CA ALA A 91 4.63 -18.70 -1.40
C ALA A 91 4.13 -17.38 -0.81
N ASP A 92 5.05 -16.46 -0.50
CA ASP A 92 4.77 -15.23 0.26
C ASP A 92 4.84 -13.93 -0.57
N VAL A 93 5.46 -13.95 -1.75
CA VAL A 93 5.80 -12.73 -2.51
C VAL A 93 5.53 -12.93 -3.99
N ILE A 94 5.02 -11.88 -4.62
CA ILE A 94 4.95 -11.76 -6.09
C ILE A 94 5.82 -10.55 -6.49
N VAL A 95 6.60 -10.71 -7.53
CA VAL A 95 7.36 -9.63 -8.17
C VAL A 95 6.76 -9.35 -9.53
N PHE A 96 6.16 -8.18 -9.68
CA PHE A 96 5.61 -7.74 -10.97
C PHE A 96 6.61 -6.88 -11.74
N CYS A 97 6.56 -6.97 -13.08
CA CYS A 97 7.11 -5.95 -13.97
C CYS A 97 6.02 -4.90 -14.24
N LYS A 98 5.99 -3.84 -13.43
CA LYS A 98 4.99 -2.77 -13.60
C LYS A 98 5.25 -2.01 -14.90
N PRO A 99 4.28 -1.90 -15.82
CA PRO A 99 4.44 -1.06 -17.00
C PRO A 99 4.39 0.43 -16.64
N SER A 100 4.95 1.26 -17.51
CA SER A 100 4.73 2.71 -17.50
C SER A 100 3.23 3.01 -17.69
N GLY A 101 2.75 4.10 -17.12
CA GLY A 101 1.35 4.54 -17.19
C GLY A 101 0.41 3.92 -16.16
N LEU A 102 0.79 2.81 -15.49
CA LEU A 102 -0.01 2.17 -14.44
C LEU A 102 0.38 2.73 -13.06
N PRO A 103 -0.53 3.42 -12.34
CA PRO A 103 -0.29 3.79 -10.95
C PRO A 103 -0.34 2.58 -10.02
N VAL A 104 0.41 2.63 -8.91
CA VAL A 104 0.35 1.56 -7.88
C VAL A 104 -0.95 1.64 -7.08
N HIS A 105 -1.34 2.84 -6.67
CA HIS A 105 -2.58 3.10 -5.91
C HIS A 105 -3.50 4.02 -6.71
N PRO A 106 -4.82 3.93 -6.50
CA PRO A 106 -5.75 4.87 -7.10
C PRO A 106 -5.45 6.30 -6.61
N GLY A 107 -5.65 7.27 -7.47
CA GLY A 107 -5.44 8.69 -7.18
C GLY A 107 -6.52 9.54 -7.82
N THR A 108 -6.43 10.86 -7.63
CA THR A 108 -7.38 11.81 -8.22
C THR A 108 -7.42 11.64 -9.74
N GLY A 109 -8.58 11.21 -10.27
CA GLY A 109 -8.79 11.01 -11.70
C GLY A 109 -8.33 9.65 -12.26
N HIS A 110 -7.84 8.73 -11.42
CA HIS A 110 -7.43 7.40 -11.84
C HIS A 110 -8.12 6.32 -11.00
N THR A 111 -9.04 5.59 -11.60
CA THR A 111 -9.73 4.45 -10.97
C THR A 111 -8.98 3.14 -11.16
N ASP A 112 -8.19 3.02 -12.24
CA ASP A 112 -7.37 1.85 -12.54
C ASP A 112 -5.98 2.01 -11.90
N SER A 113 -5.58 1.01 -11.13
CA SER A 113 -4.28 0.94 -10.47
C SER A 113 -3.90 -0.52 -10.20
N LEU A 114 -2.64 -0.78 -9.85
CA LEU A 114 -2.25 -2.15 -9.49
C LEU A 114 -3.07 -2.68 -8.31
N THR A 115 -3.32 -1.86 -7.29
CA THR A 115 -4.10 -2.30 -6.12
C THR A 115 -5.54 -2.65 -6.49
N THR A 116 -6.19 -1.89 -7.36
CA THR A 116 -7.56 -2.22 -7.82
C THR A 116 -7.60 -3.49 -8.66
N ARG A 117 -6.56 -3.74 -9.45
CA ARG A 117 -6.42 -4.99 -10.21
C ARG A 117 -6.17 -6.19 -9.29
N LEU A 118 -5.34 -6.03 -8.24
CA LEU A 118 -5.11 -7.06 -7.22
C LEU A 118 -6.41 -7.35 -6.45
N GLU A 119 -7.17 -6.32 -6.07
CA GLU A 119 -8.48 -6.49 -5.42
C GLU A 119 -9.45 -7.31 -6.28
N ALA A 120 -9.47 -7.08 -7.58
CA ALA A 120 -10.29 -7.83 -8.52
C ALA A 120 -9.80 -9.27 -8.71
N ALA A 121 -8.50 -9.47 -8.91
CA ALA A 121 -7.91 -10.78 -9.18
C ALA A 121 -7.93 -11.71 -7.97
N PHE A 122 -7.84 -11.16 -6.76
CA PHE A 122 -7.82 -11.91 -5.50
C PHE A 122 -9.09 -11.69 -4.67
N ALA A 123 -10.21 -11.35 -5.34
CA ALA A 123 -11.51 -11.22 -4.68
C ALA A 123 -11.88 -12.54 -3.98
N GLY A 124 -12.34 -12.46 -2.73
CA GLY A 124 -12.68 -13.64 -1.92
C GLY A 124 -11.48 -14.34 -1.24
N SER A 125 -10.24 -13.92 -1.54
CA SER A 125 -9.08 -14.45 -0.82
C SER A 125 -9.03 -13.91 0.62
N PRO A 126 -8.57 -14.71 1.59
CA PRO A 126 -8.43 -14.28 2.99
C PRO A 126 -7.58 -13.03 3.15
N PHE A 127 -6.59 -12.86 2.28
CA PHE A 127 -5.74 -11.69 2.25
C PHE A 127 -5.50 -11.27 0.80
N ILE A 128 -5.87 -10.04 0.46
CA ILE A 128 -5.56 -9.47 -0.85
C ILE A 128 -4.08 -9.05 -0.86
N PRO A 129 -3.27 -9.58 -1.79
CA PRO A 129 -1.86 -9.21 -1.91
C PRO A 129 -1.67 -7.68 -1.99
N ALA A 130 -0.65 -7.18 -1.32
CA ALA A 130 -0.45 -5.75 -1.19
C ALA A 130 0.96 -5.31 -1.58
N PRO A 131 1.12 -4.20 -2.35
CA PRO A 131 2.42 -3.62 -2.65
C PRO A 131 3.16 -3.20 -1.37
N VAL A 132 4.46 -3.47 -1.30
CA VAL A 132 5.31 -3.10 -0.17
C VAL A 132 6.05 -1.78 -0.38
N HIS A 133 6.10 -1.32 -1.63
CA HIS A 133 6.62 -0.01 -2.03
C HIS A 133 5.83 0.52 -3.23
N ARG A 134 6.18 1.69 -3.68
CA ARG A 134 5.56 2.28 -4.88
C ARG A 134 6.62 2.67 -5.91
N LEU A 135 6.20 2.64 -7.16
CA LEU A 135 6.81 3.33 -8.28
C LEU A 135 5.84 4.41 -8.77
N ASP A 136 6.34 5.48 -9.32
CA ASP A 136 5.49 6.49 -9.93
C ASP A 136 4.74 5.92 -11.13
N ARG A 137 3.65 6.58 -11.54
CA ARG A 137 2.80 6.09 -12.62
C ARG A 137 3.59 5.76 -13.88
N ASP A 138 4.45 6.68 -14.28
CA ASP A 138 5.18 6.58 -15.55
C ASP A 138 6.53 5.86 -15.43
N THR A 139 6.92 5.48 -14.19
CA THR A 139 8.08 4.63 -13.94
C THR A 139 7.69 3.16 -14.14
N SER A 140 8.39 2.45 -15.03
CA SER A 140 8.30 0.99 -15.17
C SER A 140 9.34 0.28 -14.31
N GLY A 141 9.14 -1.02 -14.06
CA GLY A 141 10.14 -1.84 -13.37
C GLY A 141 9.57 -2.75 -12.30
N LEU A 142 10.45 -3.30 -11.48
CA LEU A 142 10.11 -4.31 -10.50
C LEU A 142 9.32 -3.74 -9.33
N LEU A 143 8.22 -4.38 -9.00
CA LEU A 143 7.37 -4.03 -7.87
C LEU A 143 7.09 -5.28 -7.03
N LEU A 144 7.46 -5.19 -5.74
CA LEU A 144 7.25 -6.25 -4.77
C LEU A 144 5.85 -6.18 -4.17
N VAL A 145 5.18 -7.32 -4.11
CA VAL A 145 3.83 -7.48 -3.55
C VAL A 145 3.85 -8.65 -2.57
N GLY A 146 3.47 -8.41 -1.32
CA GLY A 146 3.36 -9.47 -0.32
C GLY A 146 2.00 -10.17 -0.40
N LYS A 147 1.99 -11.49 -0.34
CA LYS A 147 0.79 -12.35 -0.35
C LYS A 147 0.19 -12.57 1.03
N THR A 148 0.93 -12.19 2.08
CA THR A 148 0.50 -12.25 3.47
C THR A 148 0.85 -10.96 4.18
N TYR A 149 0.16 -10.66 5.29
CA TYR A 149 0.50 -9.48 6.10
C TYR A 149 1.93 -9.54 6.64
N ALA A 150 2.38 -10.72 7.06
CA ALA A 150 3.74 -10.94 7.56
C ALA A 150 4.80 -10.62 6.48
N ALA A 151 4.56 -11.07 5.24
CA ALA A 151 5.44 -10.76 4.11
C ALA A 151 5.46 -9.26 3.79
N VAL A 152 4.29 -8.62 3.73
CA VAL A 152 4.19 -7.16 3.51
C VAL A 152 4.98 -6.41 4.56
N ARG A 153 4.82 -6.77 5.84
CA ARG A 153 5.52 -6.10 6.94
C ARG A 153 7.02 -6.30 6.86
N ARG A 154 7.48 -7.56 6.74
CA ARG A 154 8.91 -7.89 6.66
C ARG A 154 9.61 -7.16 5.53
N LEU A 155 9.01 -7.15 4.33
CA LEU A 155 9.58 -6.48 3.16
C LEU A 155 9.53 -4.95 3.30
N SER A 156 8.46 -4.40 3.87
CA SER A 156 8.37 -2.95 4.12
C SER A 156 9.41 -2.49 5.15
N ASP A 157 9.60 -3.27 6.21
CA ASP A 157 10.60 -2.98 7.25
C ASP A 157 12.03 -3.03 6.64
N ALA A 158 12.33 -4.04 5.81
CA ALA A 158 13.62 -4.16 5.12
C ALA A 158 13.87 -2.99 4.15
N LEU A 159 12.84 -2.57 3.39
CA LEU A 159 12.95 -1.40 2.50
C LEU A 159 13.13 -0.08 3.25
N ALA A 160 12.61 0.01 4.48
CA ALA A 160 12.69 1.20 5.32
C ALA A 160 13.99 1.27 6.13
N ALA A 161 14.68 0.14 6.34
CA ALA A 161 15.88 0.07 7.20
C ALA A 161 17.06 0.86 6.60
N HIS A 162 17.15 1.00 5.28
CA HIS A 162 18.26 1.66 4.58
C HIS A 162 19.65 1.18 5.02
N ASP A 163 19.75 -0.08 5.46
CA ASP A 163 20.96 -0.72 5.99
C ASP A 163 21.78 -1.47 4.91
N GLY A 164 21.39 -1.31 3.64
CA GLY A 164 22.02 -1.99 2.52
C GLY A 164 21.49 -3.42 2.28
N SER A 165 20.56 -3.92 3.09
CA SER A 165 19.93 -5.24 2.89
C SER A 165 19.09 -5.30 1.61
N VAL A 166 18.60 -4.15 1.13
CA VAL A 166 17.88 -4.01 -0.13
C VAL A 166 18.49 -2.88 -0.95
N ALA A 167 19.06 -3.21 -2.10
CA ALA A 167 19.48 -2.23 -3.09
C ALA A 167 18.35 -1.94 -4.08
N LYS A 168 18.19 -0.67 -4.47
CA LYS A 168 17.25 -0.23 -5.51
C LYS A 168 18.00 0.55 -6.56
N ASP A 169 18.09 -0.02 -7.75
CA ASP A 169 18.75 0.62 -8.89
C ASP A 169 17.72 1.08 -9.89
N TYR A 170 17.95 2.24 -10.48
CA TYR A 170 17.09 2.82 -11.50
C TYR A 170 17.92 3.18 -12.74
N LEU A 171 17.36 2.90 -13.91
CA LEU A 171 17.89 3.35 -15.16
C LEU A 171 17.07 4.54 -15.66
N ALA A 172 17.73 5.61 -16.05
CA ALA A 172 17.09 6.80 -16.58
C ALA A 172 17.80 7.28 -17.86
N TRP A 173 16.97 7.65 -18.84
CA TRP A 173 17.46 8.40 -20.00
C TRP A 173 17.49 9.88 -19.65
N VAL A 174 18.63 10.51 -19.86
CA VAL A 174 18.82 11.94 -19.62
C VAL A 174 19.25 12.64 -20.90
N GLN A 175 18.85 13.89 -21.05
CA GLN A 175 19.28 14.71 -22.19
C GLN A 175 20.59 15.43 -21.87
N GLY A 176 21.52 15.47 -22.82
CA GLY A 176 22.81 16.13 -22.70
C GLY A 176 23.96 15.14 -22.57
N GLU A 177 25.15 15.69 -22.37
CA GLU A 177 26.37 14.90 -22.19
C GLU A 177 26.61 14.59 -20.71
N CYS A 178 26.95 13.35 -20.41
CA CYS A 178 27.38 12.98 -19.07
C CYS A 178 28.84 13.46 -18.86
N LEU A 179 28.97 14.53 -18.11
CA LEU A 179 30.29 15.12 -17.80
C LEU A 179 31.05 14.37 -16.68
N TRP A 180 30.47 13.30 -16.17
CA TRP A 180 31.04 12.56 -15.04
C TRP A 180 31.65 11.25 -15.50
N SER A 181 32.94 11.09 -15.24
CA SER A 181 33.67 9.85 -15.49
C SER A 181 33.56 8.82 -14.35
N ARG A 182 32.96 9.20 -13.22
CA ARG A 182 32.80 8.37 -12.02
C ARG A 182 31.40 8.54 -11.42
N PRO A 183 30.92 7.57 -10.66
CA PRO A 183 29.67 7.72 -9.91
C PRO A 183 29.67 8.99 -9.07
N LYS A 184 28.56 9.71 -9.08
CA LYS A 184 28.38 10.96 -8.35
C LYS A 184 27.12 10.89 -7.53
N ARG A 185 27.22 11.24 -6.25
CA ARG A 185 26.08 11.46 -5.39
C ARG A 185 25.48 12.85 -5.65
N LEU A 186 24.20 12.89 -5.96
CA LEU A 186 23.41 14.11 -6.08
C LEU A 186 22.58 14.26 -4.84
N GLU A 187 22.63 15.42 -4.22
CA GLU A 187 21.79 15.77 -3.06
C GLU A 187 21.01 17.03 -3.38
N ASP A 188 19.70 16.98 -3.13
CA ASP A 188 18.81 18.11 -3.33
C ASP A 188 17.71 18.09 -2.26
N HIS A 189 16.95 19.18 -2.15
CA HIS A 189 15.81 19.29 -1.27
C HIS A 189 14.53 19.34 -2.10
N LEU A 190 13.57 18.48 -1.73
CA LEU A 190 12.28 18.42 -2.38
C LEU A 190 11.24 19.16 -1.52
N ALA A 191 10.61 20.18 -2.09
CA ALA A 191 9.53 20.91 -1.47
C ALA A 191 8.24 20.78 -2.27
N LYS A 192 7.11 20.67 -1.57
CA LYS A 192 5.80 20.82 -2.19
C LYS A 192 5.52 22.32 -2.42
N ARG A 193 5.24 22.67 -3.67
CA ARG A 193 4.82 24.02 -4.01
C ARG A 193 3.49 23.98 -4.76
N THR A 194 2.61 24.91 -4.42
CA THR A 194 1.37 25.14 -5.17
C THR A 194 1.73 25.86 -6.46
N VAL A 195 1.44 25.24 -7.60
CA VAL A 195 1.75 25.80 -8.92
C VAL A 195 0.45 26.06 -9.68
N GLY A 196 0.30 27.28 -10.18
CA GLY A 196 -0.81 27.71 -11.03
C GLY A 196 -2.05 28.15 -10.27
N ALA A 197 -2.93 28.91 -10.96
CA ALA A 197 -4.17 29.48 -10.42
C ALA A 197 -5.20 28.45 -9.92
N GLN A 198 -4.99 27.16 -10.23
CA GLN A 198 -5.88 26.06 -9.81
C GLN A 198 -5.38 25.28 -8.58
N GLY A 199 -4.36 25.80 -7.87
CA GLY A 199 -3.92 25.22 -6.60
C GLY A 199 -3.33 23.81 -6.68
N ARG A 200 -2.76 23.39 -7.81
CA ARG A 200 -2.13 22.06 -7.93
C ARG A 200 -0.82 22.02 -7.15
N GLU A 201 -0.72 21.08 -6.21
CA GLU A 201 0.55 20.80 -5.56
C GLU A 201 1.52 20.08 -6.50
N LYS A 202 2.73 20.61 -6.63
CA LYS A 202 3.83 19.99 -7.38
C LYS A 202 5.05 19.88 -6.48
N VAL A 203 5.74 18.76 -6.55
CA VAL A 203 7.04 18.61 -5.91
C VAL A 203 8.10 19.23 -6.81
N VAL A 204 8.89 20.14 -6.28
CA VAL A 204 9.94 20.86 -7.00
C VAL A 204 11.25 20.63 -6.28
N ALA A 205 12.30 20.31 -7.02
CA ALA A 205 13.66 20.31 -6.51
C ALA A 205 14.13 21.77 -6.38
N GLY A 206 14.65 22.14 -5.23
CA GLY A 206 15.14 23.49 -4.95
C GLY A 206 16.52 23.46 -4.34
N LYS A 207 17.42 24.26 -4.85
CA LYS A 207 18.73 24.54 -4.22
C LYS A 207 18.52 25.44 -2.99
N SER A 208 17.86 24.96 -1.95
CA SER A 208 17.75 25.71 -0.72
C SER A 208 18.91 25.34 0.20
N ARG A 209 19.67 26.32 0.65
CA ARG A 209 20.75 26.15 1.66
C ARG A 209 20.21 26.13 3.09
N THR A 210 18.91 26.32 3.27
CA THR A 210 18.23 26.35 4.58
C THR A 210 16.96 25.52 4.47
N GLY A 211 16.98 24.29 5.04
CA GLY A 211 15.81 23.42 5.09
C GLY A 211 14.66 24.09 5.84
N GLY A 212 13.58 24.40 5.13
CA GLY A 212 12.31 24.80 5.74
C GLY A 212 11.60 23.59 6.34
N PRO A 213 10.60 23.80 7.21
CA PRO A 213 9.88 22.72 7.90
C PRO A 213 9.18 21.72 6.95
N ASP A 214 8.95 22.08 5.70
CA ASP A 214 8.28 21.24 4.69
C ASP A 214 9.24 20.66 3.62
N GLU A 215 10.54 20.87 3.76
CA GLU A 215 11.55 20.39 2.82
C GLU A 215 12.07 19.02 3.27
N LYS A 216 12.08 18.04 2.36
CA LYS A 216 12.65 16.72 2.60
C LYS A 216 13.94 16.55 1.79
N PRO A 217 15.03 16.07 2.42
CA PRO A 217 16.25 15.75 1.70
C PRO A 217 16.00 14.60 0.72
N ALA A 218 16.56 14.72 -0.48
CA ALA A 218 16.57 13.66 -1.47
C ALA A 218 18.00 13.44 -1.93
N SER A 219 18.46 12.21 -1.99
CA SER A 219 19.77 11.85 -2.50
C SER A 219 19.65 10.79 -3.58
N LEU A 220 20.48 10.91 -4.60
CA LEU A 220 20.66 9.95 -5.67
C LEU A 220 22.16 9.62 -5.76
N THR A 221 22.49 8.35 -5.75
CA THR A 221 23.90 7.87 -5.87
C THR A 221 24.08 7.18 -7.20
#